data_0046a5d92eff4a5b2222043247f10a4f
#
_entry.id   0046a5d92eff4a5b2222043247f10a4f
#
_cell.length_a   1.000
_cell.length_b   1.000
_cell.length_c   1.000
_cell.angle_alpha   90.00
_cell.angle_beta   90.00
_cell.angle_gamma   90.00
#
_symmetry.space_group_name_H-M   'P 1'
#
loop_
_entity.id
_entity.type
_entity.pdbx_description
1 polymer ?
#
loop_
_entity_poly.entity_id
_entity_poly.type
_entity_poly.pdbx_seq_one_letter_code
_entity_poly.pdbx_strand_id
1 'polypeptide(L)'
;VKRHALSYLYKRGITDSDILKYNIGYCDEGLYSNRIIIPSYDSDGTLNFFVGRDFYSSKMKYRNSPTSKDIIGFDLFINWDEPIILCEGVFDAMAFKRNAIPLFGKTVMKTLQKKIIDFGVKTIYLALDNDATVDAVKISDNFINNGIKVKMMEFKEKDPSETGFETLLYLINRTEQTKFSDLMRLKLNGKTKKHMEIL
;
A
#
# COMPACT_ATOMS: atom_id res chain seq x y z
N VAL A 1 -12.52 -21.25 14.48
CA VAL A 1 -12.11 -19.86 14.38
C VAL A 1 -10.88 -19.73 13.46
N LYS A 2 -9.76 -20.43 13.74
CA LYS A 2 -8.55 -20.39 12.88
C LYS A 2 -8.82 -20.74 11.40
N ARG A 3 -9.69 -21.70 11.12
CA ARG A 3 -10.09 -22.06 9.74
C ARG A 3 -10.77 -20.91 9.00
N HIS A 4 -11.57 -20.09 9.67
CA HIS A 4 -12.24 -18.93 9.06
C HIS A 4 -11.20 -17.86 8.67
N ALA A 5 -10.21 -17.61 9.52
CA ALA A 5 -9.11 -16.69 9.24
C ALA A 5 -8.29 -17.15 8.02
N LEU A 6 -7.92 -18.43 7.95
CA LEU A 6 -7.24 -19.01 6.78
C LEU A 6 -8.08 -18.91 5.51
N SER A 7 -9.37 -19.29 5.58
CA SER A 7 -10.28 -19.17 4.44
C SER A 7 -10.39 -17.72 3.94
N TYR A 8 -10.39 -16.74 4.85
CA TYR A 8 -10.39 -15.33 4.49
C TYR A 8 -9.11 -14.93 3.76
N LEU A 9 -7.93 -15.37 4.24
CA LEU A 9 -6.63 -15.10 3.62
C LEU A 9 -6.55 -15.71 2.21
N TYR A 10 -6.92 -16.98 2.06
CA TYR A 10 -6.89 -17.67 0.77
C TYR A 10 -7.83 -17.02 -0.26
N LYS A 11 -9.03 -16.59 0.16
CA LYS A 11 -9.96 -15.83 -0.72
C LYS A 11 -9.38 -14.51 -1.21
N ARG A 12 -8.38 -13.95 -0.50
CA ARG A 12 -7.63 -12.75 -0.89
C ARG A 12 -6.33 -13.06 -1.63
N GLY A 13 -6.13 -14.31 -2.07
CA GLY A 13 -4.93 -14.70 -2.80
C GLY A 13 -3.67 -14.76 -1.94
N ILE A 14 -3.79 -14.76 -0.60
CA ILE A 14 -2.67 -14.95 0.32
C ILE A 14 -2.41 -16.45 0.44
N THR A 15 -1.19 -16.86 0.15
CA THR A 15 -0.75 -18.25 0.19
C THR A 15 -0.10 -18.60 1.54
N ASP A 16 0.14 -19.89 1.79
CA ASP A 16 0.89 -20.33 2.98
C ASP A 16 2.30 -19.73 3.02
N SER A 17 2.95 -19.60 1.85
CA SER A 17 4.23 -18.93 1.72
C SER A 17 4.17 -17.46 2.16
N ASP A 18 3.10 -16.74 1.80
CA ASP A 18 2.91 -15.36 2.24
C ASP A 18 2.66 -15.29 3.76
N ILE A 19 1.86 -16.22 4.31
CA ILE A 19 1.59 -16.30 5.74
C ILE A 19 2.90 -16.46 6.52
N LEU A 20 3.76 -17.34 6.06
CA LEU A 20 5.08 -17.58 6.68
C LEU A 20 6.01 -16.38 6.47
N LYS A 21 6.11 -15.86 5.24
CA LYS A 21 6.98 -14.72 4.90
C LYS A 21 6.67 -13.49 5.77
N TYR A 22 5.39 -13.13 5.88
CA TYR A 22 4.96 -11.95 6.62
C TYR A 22 4.66 -12.24 8.10
N ASN A 23 4.88 -13.48 8.56
CA ASN A 23 4.58 -13.90 9.94
C ASN A 23 3.14 -13.58 10.35
N ILE A 24 2.17 -13.84 9.46
CA ILE A 24 0.77 -13.52 9.68
C ILE A 24 0.21 -14.41 10.77
N GLY A 25 -0.37 -13.81 11.79
CA GLY A 25 -0.96 -14.50 12.94
C GLY A 25 -2.45 -14.28 13.07
N TYR A 26 -2.99 -14.85 14.13
CA TYR A 26 -4.38 -14.69 14.55
C TYR A 26 -4.43 -14.41 16.06
N CYS A 27 -5.27 -13.46 16.44
CA CYS A 27 -5.53 -13.12 17.84
C CYS A 27 -6.96 -13.53 18.21
N ASP A 28 -7.11 -14.32 19.26
CA ASP A 28 -8.40 -14.82 19.76
C ASP A 28 -8.85 -14.18 21.07
N GLU A 29 -7.99 -13.36 21.69
CA GLU A 29 -8.25 -12.74 22.98
C GLU A 29 -8.03 -11.21 22.98
N GLY A 30 -8.57 -10.54 23.97
CA GLY A 30 -8.33 -9.14 24.27
C GLY A 30 -8.79 -8.17 23.18
N LEU A 31 -8.12 -7.04 23.08
CA LEU A 31 -8.48 -5.90 22.25
C LEU A 31 -8.48 -6.22 20.74
N TYR A 32 -7.68 -7.19 20.33
CA TYR A 32 -7.53 -7.64 18.93
C TYR A 32 -8.20 -8.98 18.66
N SER A 33 -9.07 -9.43 19.55
CA SER A 33 -9.82 -10.67 19.39
C SER A 33 -10.52 -10.73 18.02
N ASN A 34 -10.56 -11.94 17.44
CA ASN A 34 -11.11 -12.25 16.13
C ASN A 34 -10.47 -11.46 14.97
N ARG A 35 -9.15 -11.17 15.08
CA ARG A 35 -8.42 -10.47 14.03
C ARG A 35 -7.24 -11.27 13.51
N ILE A 36 -7.05 -11.19 12.21
CA ILE A 36 -5.81 -11.55 11.56
C ILE A 36 -4.82 -10.43 11.87
N ILE A 37 -3.65 -10.79 12.38
CA ILE A 37 -2.57 -9.86 12.70
C ILE A 37 -1.52 -9.95 11.61
N ILE A 38 -1.26 -8.83 10.96
CA ILE A 38 -0.27 -8.69 9.90
C ILE A 38 0.81 -7.76 10.42
N PRO A 39 1.95 -8.30 10.89
CA PRO A 39 3.05 -7.49 11.40
C PRO A 39 3.86 -6.85 10.28
N SER A 40 4.52 -5.76 10.61
CA SER A 40 5.52 -5.08 9.81
C SER A 40 6.79 -4.93 10.64
N TYR A 41 7.93 -5.15 10.01
CA TYR A 41 9.23 -5.12 10.67
C TYR A 41 10.14 -4.12 9.98
N ASP A 42 11.02 -3.50 10.76
CA ASP A 42 12.15 -2.73 10.27
C ASP A 42 13.20 -3.64 9.60
N SER A 43 14.15 -3.05 8.93
CA SER A 43 15.22 -3.76 8.22
C SER A 43 16.09 -4.65 9.12
N ASP A 44 16.13 -4.40 10.43
CA ASP A 44 16.82 -5.21 11.44
C ASP A 44 15.95 -6.34 12.04
N GLY A 45 14.69 -6.47 11.61
CA GLY A 45 13.74 -7.45 12.12
C GLY A 45 12.97 -7.03 13.36
N THR A 46 13.10 -5.79 13.83
CA THR A 46 12.30 -5.25 14.93
C THR A 46 10.87 -4.96 14.48
N LEU A 47 9.87 -5.38 15.28
CA LEU A 47 8.46 -5.08 15.02
C LEU A 47 8.22 -3.57 15.11
N ASN A 48 7.88 -2.92 14.01
CA ASN A 48 7.62 -1.48 13.96
C ASN A 48 6.11 -1.13 13.95
N PHE A 49 5.28 -2.01 13.38
CA PHE A 49 3.84 -1.81 13.27
C PHE A 49 3.11 -3.14 13.14
N PHE A 50 1.80 -3.15 13.31
CA PHE A 50 0.95 -4.24 12.85
C PHE A 50 -0.45 -3.77 12.52
N VAL A 51 -1.11 -4.51 11.65
CA VAL A 51 -2.50 -4.32 11.26
C VAL A 51 -3.32 -5.47 11.79
N GLY A 52 -4.39 -5.18 12.53
CA GLY A 52 -5.40 -6.16 12.95
C GLY A 52 -6.61 -6.10 12.03
N ARG A 53 -6.78 -7.10 11.15
CA ARG A 53 -7.91 -7.20 10.21
C ARG A 53 -9.00 -8.10 10.77
N ASP A 54 -10.20 -7.55 10.94
CA ASP A 54 -11.40 -8.35 11.18
C ASP A 54 -11.78 -9.12 9.91
N PHE A 55 -12.06 -10.40 10.05
CA PHE A 55 -12.50 -11.27 8.95
C PHE A 55 -13.96 -11.72 9.11
N TYR A 56 -14.65 -11.25 10.14
CA TYR A 56 -16.10 -11.29 10.27
C TYR A 56 -16.70 -9.96 9.76
N SER A 57 -17.84 -9.55 10.25
CA SER A 57 -18.54 -8.35 9.76
C SER A 57 -18.62 -7.25 10.83
N SER A 58 -17.54 -6.96 11.54
CA SER A 58 -17.56 -5.88 12.52
C SER A 58 -17.58 -4.50 11.86
N LYS A 59 -18.14 -3.51 12.55
CA LYS A 59 -18.13 -2.12 12.10
C LYS A 59 -16.70 -1.58 11.94
N MET A 60 -15.74 -2.10 12.73
CA MET A 60 -14.32 -1.72 12.68
C MET A 60 -13.51 -2.78 11.94
N LYS A 61 -13.44 -2.66 10.61
CA LYS A 61 -12.71 -3.59 9.75
C LYS A 61 -11.21 -3.69 10.09
N TYR A 62 -10.60 -2.59 10.46
CA TYR A 62 -9.18 -2.51 10.80
C TYR A 62 -8.99 -1.94 12.19
N ARG A 63 -8.08 -2.54 12.97
CA ARG A 63 -7.56 -2.02 14.22
C ARG A 63 -6.04 -2.15 14.16
N ASN A 64 -5.39 -1.03 13.99
CA ASN A 64 -3.94 -0.99 13.88
C ASN A 64 -3.25 -0.93 15.24
N SER A 65 -1.93 -1.18 15.25
CA SER A 65 -1.05 -0.88 16.36
C SER A 65 -1.27 0.56 16.85
N PRO A 66 -1.18 0.83 18.15
CA PRO A 66 -1.31 2.18 18.71
C PRO A 66 -0.05 3.04 18.47
N THR A 67 0.97 2.50 17.80
CA THR A 67 2.22 3.19 17.50
C THR A 67 2.07 4.17 16.34
N SER A 68 3.05 5.07 16.17
CA SER A 68 3.10 5.99 15.03
C SER A 68 3.08 5.23 13.70
N LYS A 69 2.44 5.82 12.69
CA LYS A 69 2.52 5.37 11.30
C LYS A 69 3.73 5.95 10.55
N ASP A 70 4.52 6.82 11.18
CA ASP A 70 5.74 7.36 10.58
C ASP A 70 6.88 6.34 10.68
N ILE A 71 6.66 5.21 10.04
CA ILE A 71 7.54 4.06 9.89
C ILE A 71 7.56 3.62 8.42
N ILE A 72 8.37 2.65 8.09
CA ILE A 72 8.40 2.04 6.76
C ILE A 72 7.73 0.67 6.84
N GLY A 73 6.61 0.54 6.14
CA GLY A 73 5.88 -0.71 6.08
C GLY A 73 6.68 -1.80 5.35
N PHE A 74 6.78 -2.97 5.95
CA PHE A 74 7.47 -4.13 5.38
C PHE A 74 8.95 -3.91 5.03
N ASP A 75 9.64 -2.99 5.71
CA ASP A 75 11.02 -2.59 5.43
C ASP A 75 11.99 -3.77 5.36
N LEU A 76 11.80 -4.79 6.21
CA LEU A 76 12.57 -6.04 6.20
C LEU A 76 12.61 -6.74 4.83
N PHE A 77 11.59 -6.54 3.99
CA PHE A 77 11.42 -7.23 2.71
C PHE A 77 11.69 -6.34 1.51
N ILE A 78 12.16 -5.09 1.72
CA ILE A 78 12.35 -4.11 0.66
C ILE A 78 13.79 -4.15 0.15
N ASN A 79 13.93 -4.34 -1.14
CA ASN A 79 15.17 -4.11 -1.86
C ASN A 79 15.20 -2.66 -2.38
N TRP A 80 16.03 -1.83 -1.77
CA TRP A 80 16.10 -0.39 -2.07
C TRP A 80 16.81 -0.08 -3.40
N ASP A 81 17.49 -1.06 -4.02
CA ASP A 81 18.14 -0.93 -5.34
C ASP A 81 17.14 -1.14 -6.49
N GLU A 82 15.95 -1.64 -6.20
CA GLU A 82 14.91 -1.95 -7.18
C GLU A 82 13.78 -0.91 -7.15
N PRO A 83 12.97 -0.80 -8.22
CA PRO A 83 11.77 0.01 -8.20
C PRO A 83 10.84 -0.37 -7.06
N ILE A 84 10.27 0.63 -6.39
CA ILE A 84 9.39 0.47 -5.23
C ILE A 84 7.94 0.68 -5.65
N ILE A 85 7.04 -0.13 -5.10
CA ILE A 85 5.59 0.03 -5.26
C ILE A 85 5.02 0.57 -3.95
N LEU A 86 4.31 1.69 -3.98
CA LEU A 86 3.61 2.26 -2.83
C LEU A 86 2.13 1.94 -2.90
N CYS A 87 1.59 1.30 -1.86
CA CYS A 87 0.19 0.86 -1.77
C CYS A 87 -0.49 1.45 -0.53
N GLU A 88 -1.82 1.57 -0.51
CA GLU A 88 -2.53 2.06 0.67
C GLU A 88 -2.46 1.08 1.83
N GLY A 89 -2.71 -0.19 1.58
CA GLY A 89 -2.87 -1.23 2.59
C GLY A 89 -1.93 -2.42 2.46
N VAL A 90 -1.91 -3.23 3.51
CA VAL A 90 -1.05 -4.43 3.58
C VAL A 90 -1.45 -5.50 2.56
N PHE A 91 -2.74 -5.67 2.29
CA PHE A 91 -3.20 -6.65 1.31
C PHE A 91 -2.82 -6.25 -0.12
N ASP A 92 -2.88 -4.95 -0.43
CA ASP A 92 -2.47 -4.42 -1.73
C ASP A 92 -0.97 -4.64 -1.94
N ALA A 93 -0.15 -4.31 -0.94
CA ALA A 93 1.27 -4.55 -0.99
C ALA A 93 1.60 -6.05 -1.16
N MET A 94 0.94 -6.94 -0.40
CA MET A 94 1.15 -8.38 -0.52
C MET A 94 0.68 -8.94 -1.87
N ALA A 95 -0.33 -8.36 -2.51
CA ALA A 95 -0.82 -8.81 -3.82
C ALA A 95 0.25 -8.71 -4.92
N PHE A 96 1.16 -7.75 -4.84
CA PHE A 96 2.28 -7.60 -5.78
C PHE A 96 3.35 -8.69 -5.65
N LYS A 97 3.42 -9.44 -4.53
CA LYS A 97 4.41 -10.49 -4.25
C LYS A 97 5.87 -10.04 -4.36
N ARG A 98 6.12 -8.74 -4.40
CA ARG A 98 7.44 -8.14 -4.60
C ARG A 98 7.56 -6.83 -3.82
N ASN A 99 8.51 -6.02 -4.15
CA ASN A 99 9.03 -4.79 -3.56
C ASN A 99 7.94 -3.70 -3.33
N ALA A 100 6.96 -4.00 -2.47
CA ALA A 100 5.81 -3.14 -2.22
C ALA A 100 5.72 -2.72 -0.74
N ILE A 101 5.48 -1.43 -0.52
CA ILE A 101 5.42 -0.79 0.79
C ILE A 101 3.98 -0.35 1.06
N PRO A 102 3.32 -0.85 2.10
CA PRO A 102 2.04 -0.33 2.55
C PRO A 102 2.22 1.01 3.29
N LEU A 103 1.44 2.00 2.91
CA LEU A 103 1.44 3.34 3.55
C LEU A 103 0.58 3.40 4.82
N PHE A 104 -0.23 2.35 5.08
CA PHE A 104 -1.24 2.33 6.14
C PHE A 104 -2.24 3.51 6.06
N GLY A 105 -2.50 3.98 4.86
CA GLY A 105 -3.34 5.12 4.49
C GLY A 105 -2.90 5.72 3.16
N LYS A 106 -3.25 6.99 2.92
CA LYS A 106 -3.05 7.69 1.63
C LYS A 106 -1.86 8.64 1.62
N THR A 107 -1.01 8.64 2.67
CA THR A 107 0.06 9.63 2.83
C THR A 107 1.42 8.94 2.97
N VAL A 108 2.40 9.41 2.21
CA VAL A 108 3.80 9.04 2.41
C VAL A 108 4.35 9.84 3.59
N MET A 109 4.70 9.15 4.67
CA MET A 109 5.23 9.76 5.89
C MET A 109 6.70 10.17 5.71
N LYS A 110 7.19 11.04 6.59
CA LYS A 110 8.52 11.67 6.46
C LYS A 110 9.66 10.66 6.48
N THR A 111 9.59 9.65 7.35
CA THR A 111 10.61 8.61 7.46
C THR A 111 10.76 7.83 6.14
N LEU A 112 9.65 7.41 5.53
CA LEU A 112 9.66 6.72 4.24
C LEU A 112 10.15 7.63 3.12
N GLN A 113 9.64 8.87 3.05
CA GLN A 113 10.07 9.83 2.03
C GLN A 113 11.59 10.07 2.07
N LYS A 114 12.12 10.29 3.28
CA LYS A 114 13.55 10.49 3.49
C LYS A 114 14.34 9.27 3.03
N LYS A 115 13.96 8.07 3.41
CA LYS A 115 14.68 6.84 3.04
C LYS A 115 14.68 6.62 1.52
N ILE A 116 13.56 6.84 0.84
CA ILE A 116 13.47 6.77 -0.63
C ILE A 116 14.48 7.70 -1.30
N ILE A 117 14.62 8.93 -0.80
CA ILE A 117 15.54 9.92 -1.35
C ILE A 117 16.99 9.56 -1.02
N ASP A 118 17.28 9.23 0.23
CA ASP A 118 18.64 8.91 0.72
C ASP A 118 19.23 7.67 0.01
N PHE A 119 18.41 6.65 -0.26
CA PHE A 119 18.82 5.46 -1.01
C PHE A 119 18.87 5.69 -2.52
N GLY A 120 18.45 6.86 -3.00
CA GLY A 120 18.50 7.21 -4.41
C GLY A 120 17.62 6.34 -5.31
N VAL A 121 16.47 5.94 -4.79
CA VAL A 121 15.46 5.16 -5.55
C VAL A 121 15.14 5.86 -6.85
N LYS A 122 15.23 5.15 -7.98
CA LYS A 122 15.07 5.76 -9.32
C LYS A 122 13.63 5.78 -9.80
N THR A 123 12.83 4.81 -9.39
CA THR A 123 11.46 4.64 -9.91
C THR A 123 10.51 4.19 -8.81
N ILE A 124 9.36 4.84 -8.75
CA ILE A 124 8.25 4.51 -7.84
C ILE A 124 7.00 4.23 -8.68
N TYR A 125 6.33 3.14 -8.36
CA TYR A 125 4.98 2.86 -8.81
C TYR A 125 4.00 3.28 -7.71
N LEU A 126 2.99 4.08 -8.05
CA LEU A 126 1.89 4.41 -7.14
C LEU A 126 0.69 3.52 -7.46
N ALA A 127 0.39 2.62 -6.55
CA ALA A 127 -0.70 1.66 -6.64
C ALA A 127 -1.72 1.97 -5.52
N LEU A 128 -2.33 3.16 -5.60
CA LEU A 128 -3.35 3.63 -4.66
C LEU A 128 -4.75 3.30 -5.18
N ASP A 129 -5.73 3.30 -4.30
CA ASP A 129 -7.13 3.10 -4.66
C ASP A 129 -7.62 4.20 -5.64
N ASN A 130 -8.58 3.87 -6.49
CA ASN A 130 -9.08 4.78 -7.53
C ASN A 130 -9.66 6.10 -6.97
N ASP A 131 -10.06 6.14 -5.71
CA ASP A 131 -10.58 7.34 -5.03
C ASP A 131 -9.46 8.24 -4.45
N ALA A 132 -8.20 7.79 -4.48
CA ALA A 132 -7.04 8.50 -3.93
C ALA A 132 -6.31 9.41 -4.93
N THR A 133 -6.95 9.79 -6.05
CA THR A 133 -6.31 10.55 -7.13
C THR A 133 -5.63 11.84 -6.64
N VAL A 134 -6.25 12.57 -5.72
CA VAL A 134 -5.68 13.84 -5.18
C VAL A 134 -4.40 13.56 -4.39
N ASP A 135 -4.37 12.49 -3.59
CA ASP A 135 -3.20 12.11 -2.81
C ASP A 135 -2.10 11.57 -3.72
N ALA A 136 -2.45 10.76 -4.71
CA ALA A 136 -1.52 10.26 -5.73
C ALA A 136 -0.83 11.41 -6.48
N VAL A 137 -1.58 12.47 -6.84
CA VAL A 137 -1.01 13.65 -7.50
C VAL A 137 -0.03 14.39 -6.59
N LYS A 138 -0.35 14.58 -5.30
CA LYS A 138 0.56 15.21 -4.33
C LYS A 138 1.84 14.41 -4.13
N ILE A 139 1.72 13.09 -3.98
CA ILE A 139 2.85 12.17 -3.82
C ILE A 139 3.74 12.23 -5.07
N SER A 140 3.12 12.15 -6.27
CA SER A 140 3.83 12.23 -7.55
C SER A 140 4.61 13.52 -7.71
N ASP A 141 3.97 14.66 -7.42
CA ASP A 141 4.58 15.98 -7.52
C ASP A 141 5.83 16.09 -6.63
N ASN A 142 5.72 15.60 -5.39
CA ASN A 142 6.84 15.61 -4.46
C ASN A 142 8.03 14.76 -4.95
N PHE A 143 7.79 13.54 -5.40
CA PHE A 143 8.88 12.66 -5.83
C PHE A 143 9.47 13.09 -7.18
N ILE A 144 8.66 13.57 -8.13
CA ILE A 144 9.15 14.08 -9.41
C ILE A 144 10.05 15.30 -9.18
N ASN A 145 9.71 16.22 -8.26
CA ASN A 145 10.53 17.35 -7.88
C ASN A 145 11.88 16.95 -7.24
N ASN A 146 11.97 15.73 -6.69
CA ASN A 146 13.19 15.13 -6.20
C ASN A 146 13.92 14.27 -7.24
N GLY A 147 13.55 14.35 -8.53
CA GLY A 147 14.21 13.65 -9.62
C GLY A 147 13.87 12.15 -9.73
N ILE A 148 12.83 11.68 -9.04
CA ILE A 148 12.39 10.28 -9.04
C ILE A 148 11.33 10.08 -10.12
N LYS A 149 11.46 9.03 -10.91
CA LYS A 149 10.44 8.64 -11.89
C LYS A 149 9.22 8.08 -11.17
N VAL A 150 8.06 8.65 -11.40
CA VAL A 150 6.80 8.16 -10.84
C VAL A 150 5.93 7.56 -11.94
N LYS A 151 5.33 6.43 -11.66
CA LYS A 151 4.40 5.70 -12.53
C LYS A 151 3.10 5.46 -11.76
N MET A 152 2.05 6.20 -12.10
CA MET A 152 0.73 6.02 -11.49
C MET A 152 0.03 4.83 -12.15
N MET A 153 -0.32 3.83 -11.35
CA MET A 153 -1.04 2.64 -11.83
C MET A 153 -2.56 2.91 -11.78
N GLU A 154 -3.26 2.48 -12.82
CA GLU A 154 -4.72 2.55 -12.91
C GLU A 154 -5.29 1.14 -12.86
N PHE A 155 -6.29 0.93 -12.02
CA PHE A 155 -6.94 -0.37 -11.83
C PHE A 155 -8.37 -0.32 -12.34
N LYS A 156 -8.83 -1.40 -12.99
CA LYS A 156 -10.25 -1.58 -13.35
C LYS A 156 -11.07 -1.94 -12.11
N GLU A 157 -10.46 -2.72 -11.22
CA GLU A 157 -11.02 -3.10 -9.93
C GLU A 157 -10.85 -1.94 -8.93
N LYS A 158 -11.43 -2.12 -7.75
CA LYS A 158 -11.40 -1.09 -6.70
C LYS A 158 -9.99 -0.80 -6.23
N ASP A 159 -9.22 -1.84 -5.99
CA ASP A 159 -7.88 -1.79 -5.41
C ASP A 159 -6.97 -2.90 -5.97
N PRO A 160 -5.64 -2.82 -5.72
CA PRO A 160 -4.69 -3.83 -6.19
C PRO A 160 -4.99 -5.25 -5.69
N SER A 161 -5.49 -5.41 -4.48
CA SER A 161 -5.73 -6.74 -3.90
C SER A 161 -6.87 -7.50 -4.58
N GLU A 162 -7.76 -6.80 -5.28
CA GLU A 162 -8.86 -7.39 -6.07
C GLU A 162 -8.46 -7.66 -7.53
N THR A 163 -7.34 -7.08 -8.01
CA THR A 163 -6.91 -7.14 -9.41
C THR A 163 -6.31 -8.49 -9.82
N GLY A 164 -5.66 -9.19 -8.88
CA GLY A 164 -4.96 -10.45 -9.13
C GLY A 164 -3.52 -10.26 -9.65
N PHE A 165 -2.64 -11.20 -9.26
CA PHE A 165 -1.18 -11.06 -9.42
C PHE A 165 -0.72 -10.93 -10.88
N GLU A 166 -1.24 -11.77 -11.80
CA GLU A 166 -0.84 -11.72 -13.21
C GLU A 166 -1.21 -10.39 -13.87
N THR A 167 -2.40 -9.87 -13.57
CA THR A 167 -2.84 -8.56 -14.05
C THR A 167 -1.97 -7.44 -13.48
N LEU A 168 -1.58 -7.53 -12.20
CA LEU A 168 -0.66 -6.57 -11.59
C LEU A 168 0.70 -6.58 -12.26
N LEU A 169 1.26 -7.74 -12.60
CA LEU A 169 2.52 -7.86 -13.37
C LEU A 169 2.39 -7.22 -14.75
N TYR A 170 1.29 -7.49 -15.45
CA TYR A 170 1.01 -6.88 -16.75
C TYR A 170 0.96 -5.34 -16.63
N LEU A 171 0.27 -4.81 -15.63
CA LEU A 171 0.17 -3.37 -15.40
C LEU A 171 1.53 -2.74 -15.08
N ILE A 172 2.36 -3.35 -14.21
CA ILE A 172 3.72 -2.86 -13.92
C ILE A 172 4.51 -2.67 -15.21
N ASN A 173 4.47 -3.66 -16.11
CA ASN A 173 5.23 -3.62 -17.36
C ASN A 173 4.70 -2.57 -18.36
N ARG A 174 3.42 -2.21 -18.29
CA ARG A 174 2.78 -1.29 -19.23
C ARG A 174 2.57 0.12 -18.70
N THR A 175 2.63 0.33 -17.40
CA THR A 175 2.43 1.67 -16.82
C THR A 175 3.57 2.59 -17.23
N GLU A 176 3.23 3.64 -17.96
CA GLU A 176 4.17 4.64 -18.41
C GLU A 176 4.55 5.62 -17.29
N GLN A 177 5.65 6.33 -17.50
CA GLN A 177 6.06 7.38 -16.59
C GLN A 177 5.04 8.53 -16.60
N THR A 178 4.57 8.93 -15.43
CA THR A 178 3.69 10.08 -15.25
C THR A 178 4.45 11.37 -15.59
N LYS A 179 3.94 12.12 -16.54
CA LYS A 179 4.53 13.40 -16.96
C LYS A 179 3.94 14.55 -16.14
N PHE A 180 4.66 15.65 -16.05
CA PHE A 180 4.16 16.86 -15.39
C PHE A 180 2.83 17.36 -15.98
N SER A 181 2.66 17.25 -17.32
CA SER A 181 1.40 17.56 -18.02
C SER A 181 0.21 16.74 -17.51
N ASP A 182 0.43 15.46 -17.18
CA ASP A 182 -0.61 14.56 -16.67
C ASP A 182 -1.05 15.00 -15.28
N LEU A 183 -0.08 15.33 -14.41
CA LEU A 183 -0.36 15.88 -13.08
C LEU A 183 -1.14 17.19 -13.13
N MET A 184 -0.78 18.10 -14.04
CA MET A 184 -1.50 19.38 -14.22
C MET A 184 -2.94 19.15 -14.67
N ARG A 185 -3.18 18.22 -15.61
CA ARG A 185 -4.52 17.83 -16.05
C ARG A 185 -5.36 17.27 -14.89
N LEU A 186 -4.79 16.38 -14.08
CA LEU A 186 -5.47 15.81 -12.91
C LEU A 186 -5.78 16.87 -11.84
N LYS A 187 -4.85 17.80 -11.59
CA LYS A 187 -5.06 18.93 -10.67
C LYS A 187 -6.21 19.84 -11.13
N LEU A 188 -6.31 20.11 -12.42
CA LEU A 188 -7.38 20.95 -12.99
C LEU A 188 -8.74 20.23 -12.92
N ASN A 189 -8.81 18.98 -13.32
CA ASN A 189 -10.04 18.18 -13.27
C ASN A 189 -10.55 17.98 -11.83
N GLY A 190 -9.65 17.79 -10.86
CA GLY A 190 -10.01 17.68 -9.45
C GLY A 190 -10.57 18.97 -8.85
N LYS A 191 -10.12 20.16 -9.33
CA LYS A 191 -10.68 21.44 -8.92
C LYS A 191 -12.09 21.65 -9.49
N THR A 192 -12.34 21.21 -10.72
CA THR A 192 -13.65 21.34 -11.39
C THR A 192 -14.72 20.50 -10.69
N LYS A 193 -14.39 19.24 -10.30
CA LYS A 193 -15.31 18.39 -9.53
C LYS A 193 -15.68 19.00 -8.17
N LYS A 194 -14.71 19.57 -7.46
CA LYS A 194 -14.94 20.17 -6.15
C LYS A 194 -15.80 21.46 -6.22
N HIS A 195 -15.80 22.16 -7.36
CA HIS A 195 -16.68 23.32 -7.59
C HIS A 195 -18.11 22.93 -7.95
N MET A 196 -18.32 21.77 -8.58
CA MET A 196 -19.65 21.27 -8.92
C MET A 196 -20.39 20.61 -7.75
N GLU A 197 -19.67 20.18 -6.69
CA GLU A 197 -20.28 19.63 -5.47
C GLU A 197 -20.68 20.73 -4.45
N ILE A 198 -20.38 21.99 -4.72
CA ILE A 198 -20.69 23.15 -3.83
C ILE A 198 -21.83 24.01 -4.42
N LEU A 199 -22.34 23.69 -5.60
CA LEU A 199 -23.51 24.29 -6.25
C LEU A 199 -24.70 23.34 -6.21
#